data_1f004f85215fe8ef21f0b1b4e66f1906
#
_entry.id   1f004f85215fe8ef21f0b1b4e66f1906
#
_cell.length_a   1.000
_cell.length_b   1.000
_cell.length_c   1.000
_cell.angle_alpha   90.00
_cell.angle_beta   90.00
_cell.angle_gamma   90.00
#
_symmetry.space_group_name_H-M   'P 1'
#
loop_
_entity.id
_entity.type
_entity.pdbx_description
1 polymer ?
#
loop_
_entity_poly.entity_id
_entity_poly.type
_entity_poly.pdbx_seq_one_letter_code
_entity_poly.pdbx_strand_id
1 'polypeptide(L)'
;MIQKYTYGTPFETDAIVTSIPTSEGTPAYGTISTENGFSFTYDMDDNDVVYGLGESNRGINKRGYVYESNCSDQPNHTEDKISLYGAHNFLVISGKQTFGLFVDYPGKLKFDIGYTLSSQLKITCEDADLYLYVIEGETPYDIVKQFRKIIGRSYIPPKFAFGFGQSRWGYTTADDFRKAADGYRENNIPIDMV
;
A
#
# COMPACT_ATOMS: atom_id res chain seq x y z
N MET A 1 -3.48 15.57 12.35
CA MET A 1 -4.81 15.04 12.75
C MET A 1 -5.17 13.86 11.87
N ILE A 2 -6.03 12.93 12.34
CA ILE A 2 -6.54 11.81 11.52
C ILE A 2 -8.05 11.93 11.47
N GLN A 3 -8.61 11.91 10.27
CA GLN A 3 -10.04 11.96 10.00
C GLN A 3 -10.43 10.66 9.29
N LYS A 4 -11.55 10.04 9.68
CA LYS A 4 -12.13 8.83 9.07
C LYS A 4 -13.46 9.20 8.45
N TYR A 5 -13.65 8.86 7.20
CA TYR A 5 -14.93 9.00 6.49
C TYR A 5 -15.44 7.61 6.12
N THR A 6 -16.75 7.42 6.26
CA THR A 6 -17.43 6.15 5.99
C THR A 6 -18.32 6.33 4.76
N TYR A 7 -18.17 5.47 3.77
CA TYR A 7 -19.01 5.43 2.58
C TYR A 7 -19.68 4.06 2.51
N GLY A 8 -20.97 4.03 2.22
CA GLY A 8 -21.77 2.81 2.15
C GLY A 8 -21.77 1.97 3.43
N THR A 9 -21.60 0.65 3.29
CA THR A 9 -21.52 -0.33 4.39
C THR A 9 -20.18 -1.08 4.32
N PRO A 10 -19.08 -0.49 4.78
CA PRO A 10 -17.75 -1.06 4.64
C PRO A 10 -17.60 -2.42 5.32
N PHE A 11 -16.80 -3.28 4.70
CA PHE A 11 -16.32 -4.50 5.34
C PHE A 11 -15.28 -4.15 6.41
N GLU A 12 -15.45 -4.70 7.62
CA GLU A 12 -14.47 -4.52 8.70
C GLU A 12 -13.23 -5.38 8.40
N THR A 13 -12.09 -4.72 8.24
CA THR A 13 -10.80 -5.37 8.01
C THR A 13 -9.99 -5.42 9.29
N ASP A 14 -9.00 -6.33 9.37
CA ASP A 14 -8.03 -6.39 10.48
C ASP A 14 -6.89 -5.37 10.32
N ALA A 15 -6.96 -4.47 9.33
CA ALA A 15 -5.93 -3.47 9.10
C ALA A 15 -5.86 -2.40 10.21
N ILE A 16 -6.97 -2.15 10.88
CA ILE A 16 -7.11 -1.07 11.87
C ILE A 16 -7.04 -1.63 13.29
N VAL A 17 -5.99 -1.27 14.02
CA VAL A 17 -5.81 -1.65 15.44
C VAL A 17 -6.28 -0.57 16.42
N THR A 18 -6.43 0.68 15.96
CA THR A 18 -6.93 1.79 16.78
C THR A 18 -8.13 2.42 16.09
N SER A 19 -9.30 2.27 16.69
CA SER A 19 -10.55 2.85 16.17
C SER A 19 -10.48 4.38 16.17
N ILE A 20 -10.84 4.97 15.03
CA ILE A 20 -11.02 6.41 14.85
C ILE A 20 -12.51 6.67 14.64
N PRO A 21 -13.13 7.59 15.39
CA PRO A 21 -14.51 7.98 15.15
C PRO A 21 -14.72 8.52 13.72
N THR A 22 -15.87 8.24 13.14
CA THR A 22 -16.24 8.82 11.84
C THR A 22 -16.34 10.34 11.94
N SER A 23 -15.69 11.03 11.04
CA SER A 23 -15.73 12.48 10.92
C SER A 23 -16.99 12.92 10.18
N GLU A 24 -17.52 14.08 10.55
CA GLU A 24 -18.65 14.72 9.84
C GLU A 24 -18.15 15.50 8.62
N GLY A 25 -19.04 15.68 7.64
CA GLY A 25 -18.76 16.47 6.43
C GLY A 25 -17.96 15.74 5.37
N THR A 26 -17.19 16.50 4.60
CA THR A 26 -16.35 16.00 3.48
C THR A 26 -14.87 16.19 3.78
N PRO A 27 -13.98 15.39 3.18
CA PRO A 27 -12.53 15.58 3.31
C PRO A 27 -12.07 17.00 2.95
N ALA A 28 -11.11 17.52 3.70
CA ALA A 28 -10.53 18.84 3.47
C ALA A 28 -9.77 18.93 2.14
N TYR A 29 -9.29 17.77 1.65
CA TYR A 29 -8.52 17.65 0.40
C TYR A 29 -9.32 16.85 -0.62
N GLY A 30 -9.41 17.37 -1.85
CA GLY A 30 -10.07 16.69 -2.96
C GLY A 30 -11.59 16.64 -2.87
N THR A 31 -12.17 15.95 -3.82
CA THR A 31 -13.63 15.74 -3.98
C THR A 31 -13.96 14.25 -4.05
N ILE A 32 -15.13 13.91 -3.52
CA ILE A 32 -15.65 12.53 -3.51
C ILE A 32 -16.89 12.45 -4.39
N SER A 33 -17.02 11.34 -5.13
CA SER A 33 -18.26 10.91 -5.76
C SER A 33 -18.51 9.43 -5.47
N THR A 34 -19.78 9.09 -5.21
CA THR A 34 -20.26 7.72 -4.98
C THR A 34 -21.36 7.30 -5.95
N GLU A 35 -21.54 8.03 -7.07
CA GLU A 35 -22.61 7.76 -8.03
C GLU A 35 -22.42 6.47 -8.82
N ASN A 36 -21.16 6.13 -9.16
CA ASN A 36 -20.78 4.93 -9.93
C ASN A 36 -19.58 4.25 -9.27
N GLY A 37 -19.79 3.65 -8.10
CA GLY A 37 -18.73 3.20 -7.23
C GLY A 37 -18.14 4.39 -6.46
N PHE A 38 -16.90 4.26 -5.99
CA PHE A 38 -16.20 5.32 -5.27
C PHE A 38 -15.18 6.01 -6.15
N SER A 39 -15.11 7.32 -6.08
CA SER A 39 -13.97 8.09 -6.59
C SER A 39 -13.59 9.23 -5.65
N PHE A 40 -12.28 9.37 -5.46
CA PHE A 40 -11.63 10.53 -4.86
C PHE A 40 -10.79 11.22 -5.92
N THR A 41 -10.88 12.55 -6.00
CA THR A 41 -10.11 13.35 -6.96
C THR A 41 -9.45 14.52 -6.24
N TYR A 42 -8.14 14.70 -6.47
CA TYR A 42 -7.34 15.80 -5.93
C TYR A 42 -6.58 16.50 -7.07
N ASP A 43 -6.66 17.83 -7.11
CA ASP A 43 -5.92 18.64 -8.08
C ASP A 43 -4.51 18.90 -7.54
N MET A 44 -3.53 18.25 -8.18
CA MET A 44 -2.12 18.32 -7.81
C MET A 44 -1.49 19.63 -8.32
N ASP A 45 -0.67 20.25 -7.47
CA ASP A 45 0.26 21.31 -7.88
C ASP A 45 1.44 20.69 -8.69
N ASP A 46 2.11 21.51 -9.49
CA ASP A 46 3.24 21.05 -10.33
C ASP A 46 4.40 20.45 -9.52
N ASN A 47 4.60 20.90 -8.29
CA ASN A 47 5.63 20.44 -7.38
C ASN A 47 5.19 19.32 -6.42
N ASP A 48 3.92 18.88 -6.50
CA ASP A 48 3.45 17.80 -5.65
C ASP A 48 4.14 16.47 -6.02
N VAL A 49 4.64 15.80 -5.00
CA VAL A 49 5.23 14.45 -5.06
C VAL A 49 4.31 13.48 -4.34
N VAL A 50 4.11 12.30 -4.91
CA VAL A 50 3.26 11.26 -4.33
C VAL A 50 4.09 10.04 -4.02
N TYR A 51 4.05 9.58 -2.75
CA TYR A 51 4.75 8.41 -2.24
C TYR A 51 3.76 7.32 -1.83
N GLY A 52 4.18 6.05 -1.81
CA GLY A 52 3.41 4.95 -1.24
C GLY A 52 3.06 3.84 -2.21
N LEU A 53 1.89 3.22 -2.03
CA LEU A 53 1.26 2.15 -2.82
C LEU A 53 1.94 0.77 -2.78
N GLY A 54 2.93 0.58 -1.90
CA GLY A 54 3.58 -0.72 -1.71
C GLY A 54 4.60 -1.07 -2.79
N GLU A 55 4.60 -2.32 -3.23
CA GLU A 55 5.60 -2.84 -4.14
C GLU A 55 5.41 -2.33 -5.57
N SER A 56 6.49 -1.80 -6.15
CA SER A 56 6.50 -1.26 -7.51
C SER A 56 7.93 -1.11 -8.01
N ASN A 57 8.20 -1.46 -9.25
CA ASN A 57 9.52 -1.26 -9.91
C ASN A 57 9.75 0.18 -10.37
N ARG A 58 8.73 1.02 -10.30
CA ARG A 58 8.82 2.45 -10.63
C ARG A 58 9.45 3.23 -9.49
N GLY A 59 9.89 4.45 -9.78
CA GLY A 59 10.54 5.32 -8.82
C GLY A 59 9.70 5.64 -7.56
N ILE A 60 10.35 6.32 -6.61
CA ILE A 60 9.72 6.70 -5.33
C ILE A 60 8.54 7.65 -5.55
N ASN A 61 8.67 8.63 -6.45
CA ASN A 61 7.56 9.48 -6.86
C ASN A 61 6.64 8.69 -7.79
N LYS A 62 5.39 8.53 -7.38
CA LYS A 62 4.38 7.75 -8.11
C LYS A 62 3.67 8.55 -9.21
N ARG A 63 3.94 9.84 -9.34
CA ARG A 63 3.32 10.71 -10.36
C ARG A 63 3.67 10.30 -11.78
N GLY A 64 2.71 10.44 -12.70
CA GLY A 64 2.85 10.13 -14.11
C GLY A 64 2.45 8.70 -14.49
N TYR A 65 1.87 7.93 -13.58
CA TYR A 65 1.52 6.53 -13.80
C TYR A 65 0.16 6.14 -13.23
N VAL A 66 -0.33 5.00 -13.72
CA VAL A 66 -1.47 4.28 -13.13
C VAL A 66 -0.95 3.09 -12.33
N TYR A 67 -1.58 2.85 -11.17
CA TYR A 67 -1.33 1.69 -10.31
C TYR A 67 -2.65 1.00 -9.97
N GLU A 68 -2.59 -0.29 -9.72
CA GLU A 68 -3.69 -1.06 -9.14
C GLU A 68 -3.25 -1.65 -7.80
N SER A 69 -4.05 -1.44 -6.76
CA SER A 69 -3.94 -2.20 -5.53
C SER A 69 -4.72 -3.50 -5.71
N ASN A 70 -4.01 -4.53 -6.11
CA ASN A 70 -4.55 -5.85 -6.40
C ASN A 70 -3.38 -6.85 -6.38
N CYS A 71 -3.03 -7.36 -5.19
CA CYS A 71 -1.92 -8.30 -5.03
C CYS A 71 -1.99 -9.41 -6.06
N SER A 72 -1.02 -9.48 -6.95
CA SER A 72 -1.02 -10.42 -8.07
C SER A 72 0.33 -11.09 -8.24
N ASP A 73 0.31 -12.38 -8.60
CA ASP A 73 1.50 -13.14 -8.94
C ASP A 73 2.04 -12.69 -10.30
N GLN A 74 3.14 -11.95 -10.27
CA GLN A 74 3.78 -11.38 -11.45
C GLN A 74 5.23 -11.85 -11.54
N PRO A 75 5.52 -12.94 -12.27
CA PRO A 75 6.88 -13.49 -12.34
C PRO A 75 7.87 -12.59 -13.11
N ASN A 76 7.37 -11.70 -13.97
CA ASN A 76 8.18 -10.76 -14.75
C ASN A 76 7.99 -9.35 -14.21
N HIS A 77 8.89 -8.91 -13.34
CA HIS A 77 8.85 -7.60 -12.70
C HIS A 77 9.43 -6.52 -13.62
N THR A 78 8.65 -6.07 -14.59
CA THR A 78 9.00 -4.96 -15.48
C THR A 78 8.39 -3.64 -15.00
N GLU A 79 8.92 -2.51 -15.43
CA GLU A 79 8.45 -1.18 -14.99
C GLU A 79 7.03 -0.83 -15.46
N ASP A 80 6.52 -1.49 -16.48
CA ASP A 80 5.17 -1.31 -16.99
C ASP A 80 4.09 -1.99 -16.12
N LYS A 81 4.47 -2.86 -15.20
CA LYS A 81 3.51 -3.51 -14.29
C LYS A 81 2.82 -2.49 -13.39
N ILE A 82 1.50 -2.53 -13.39
CA ILE A 82 0.64 -1.66 -12.58
C ILE A 82 0.33 -2.24 -11.21
N SER A 83 0.55 -3.55 -11.03
CA SER A 83 0.37 -4.29 -9.77
C SER A 83 1.42 -5.37 -9.64
N LEU A 84 1.88 -5.65 -8.42
CA LEU A 84 2.81 -6.72 -8.06
C LEU A 84 2.27 -7.52 -6.85
N TYR A 85 3.13 -8.24 -6.13
CA TYR A 85 2.73 -9.08 -5.00
C TYR A 85 2.21 -8.28 -3.80
N GLY A 86 2.89 -7.19 -3.43
CA GLY A 86 2.57 -6.37 -2.28
C GLY A 86 1.90 -5.05 -2.68
N ALA A 87 0.61 -4.91 -2.38
CA ALA A 87 -0.14 -3.68 -2.60
C ALA A 87 -0.59 -3.08 -1.26
N HIS A 88 -0.48 -1.76 -1.13
CA HIS A 88 -0.91 -1.01 0.05
C HIS A 88 -1.70 0.22 -0.38
N ASN A 89 -2.91 0.35 0.14
CA ASN A 89 -3.83 1.45 -0.17
C ASN A 89 -3.49 2.75 0.57
N PHE A 90 -2.21 2.98 0.85
CA PHE A 90 -1.71 4.16 1.54
C PHE A 90 -0.78 4.95 0.65
N LEU A 91 -1.02 6.26 0.58
CA LEU A 91 -0.17 7.21 -0.12
C LEU A 91 0.00 8.52 0.66
N VAL A 92 1.07 9.22 0.38
CA VAL A 92 1.39 10.53 0.94
C VAL A 92 1.59 11.50 -0.22
N ILE A 93 0.84 12.59 -0.20
CA ILE A 93 1.05 13.76 -1.06
C ILE A 93 1.93 14.73 -0.27
N SER A 94 2.97 15.27 -0.92
CA SER A 94 3.87 16.26 -0.33
C SER A 94 4.25 17.31 -1.36
N GLY A 95 3.97 18.56 -1.07
CA GLY A 95 4.22 19.70 -1.94
C GLY A 95 3.56 20.94 -1.38
N LYS A 96 2.65 21.55 -2.12
CA LYS A 96 1.86 22.70 -1.67
C LYS A 96 1.04 22.39 -0.42
N GLN A 97 0.51 21.17 -0.36
CA GLN A 97 -0.13 20.58 0.82
C GLN A 97 0.56 19.28 1.16
N THR A 98 0.57 18.91 2.45
CA THR A 98 1.12 17.62 2.89
C THR A 98 0.06 16.87 3.68
N PHE A 99 -0.38 15.74 3.13
CA PHE A 99 -1.37 14.87 3.74
C PHE A 99 -1.23 13.43 3.27
N GLY A 100 -1.75 12.49 4.04
CA GLY A 100 -1.84 11.09 3.68
C GLY A 100 -3.27 10.66 3.39
N LEU A 101 -3.41 9.70 2.51
CA LEU A 101 -4.67 9.00 2.25
C LEU A 101 -4.47 7.51 2.50
N PHE A 102 -5.38 6.92 3.24
CA PHE A 102 -5.48 5.47 3.39
C PHE A 102 -6.91 5.05 3.08
N VAL A 103 -7.06 4.17 2.10
CA VAL A 103 -8.36 3.58 1.74
C VAL A 103 -8.42 2.18 2.31
N ASP A 104 -9.19 2.00 3.38
CA ASP A 104 -9.44 0.69 3.97
C ASP A 104 -10.56 0.02 3.19
N TYR A 105 -10.14 -0.77 2.22
CA TYR A 105 -10.99 -1.50 1.28
C TYR A 105 -10.27 -2.79 0.84
N PRO A 106 -10.88 -3.96 0.99
CA PRO A 106 -10.24 -5.24 0.69
C PRO A 106 -10.22 -5.60 -0.80
N GLY A 107 -10.96 -4.86 -1.63
CA GLY A 107 -11.06 -5.09 -3.06
C GLY A 107 -10.03 -4.31 -3.88
N LYS A 108 -10.19 -4.37 -5.18
CA LYS A 108 -9.30 -3.72 -6.14
C LYS A 108 -9.53 -2.21 -6.19
N LEU A 109 -8.44 -1.45 -6.06
CA LEU A 109 -8.40 0.01 -6.25
C LEU A 109 -7.53 0.37 -7.44
N LYS A 110 -7.91 1.43 -8.13
CA LYS A 110 -7.09 2.05 -9.18
C LYS A 110 -6.65 3.45 -8.74
N PHE A 111 -5.38 3.74 -8.91
CA PHE A 111 -4.76 5.03 -8.63
C PHE A 111 -4.20 5.59 -9.93
N ASP A 112 -4.82 6.63 -10.45
CA ASP A 112 -4.32 7.42 -11.57
C ASP A 112 -3.66 8.67 -11.00
N ILE A 113 -2.33 8.71 -11.07
CA ILE A 113 -1.55 9.77 -10.42
C ILE A 113 -0.91 10.64 -11.51
N GLY A 114 -1.69 11.52 -12.10
CA GLY A 114 -1.19 12.41 -13.15
C GLY A 114 -0.86 11.72 -14.47
N TYR A 115 -1.42 10.55 -14.73
CA TYR A 115 -1.25 9.86 -16.01
C TYR A 115 -2.27 10.32 -17.04
N THR A 116 -3.57 10.24 -16.71
CA THR A 116 -4.64 10.72 -17.63
C THR A 116 -4.69 12.23 -17.69
N LEU A 117 -4.60 12.90 -16.53
CA LEU A 117 -4.48 14.36 -16.42
C LEU A 117 -3.29 14.66 -15.51
N SER A 118 -2.27 15.33 -16.05
CA SER A 118 -0.99 15.58 -15.34
C SER A 118 -1.14 16.34 -14.02
N SER A 119 -2.21 17.14 -13.88
CA SER A 119 -2.55 17.90 -12.68
C SER A 119 -3.53 17.19 -11.75
N GLN A 120 -3.85 15.90 -11.94
CA GLN A 120 -4.89 15.25 -11.17
C GLN A 120 -4.44 13.90 -10.61
N LEU A 121 -4.72 13.68 -9.33
CA LEU A 121 -4.71 12.35 -8.70
C LEU A 121 -6.15 11.88 -8.58
N LYS A 122 -6.44 10.67 -9.09
CA LYS A 122 -7.76 10.05 -8.99
C LYS A 122 -7.66 8.64 -8.45
N ILE A 123 -8.43 8.34 -7.40
CA ILE A 123 -8.56 6.99 -6.83
C ILE A 123 -9.97 6.51 -7.17
N THR A 124 -10.11 5.29 -7.66
CA THR A 124 -11.41 4.70 -8.01
C THR A 124 -11.50 3.24 -7.61
N CYS A 125 -12.71 2.81 -7.23
CA CYS A 125 -13.11 1.40 -7.17
C CYS A 125 -14.57 1.23 -7.57
N GLU A 126 -14.95 -0.02 -7.88
CA GLU A 126 -16.31 -0.35 -8.36
C GLU A 126 -17.36 -0.21 -7.25
N ASP A 127 -17.00 -0.51 -6.01
CA ASP A 127 -17.86 -0.36 -4.84
C ASP A 127 -17.66 0.99 -4.15
N ALA A 128 -18.71 1.45 -3.46
CA ALA A 128 -18.64 2.62 -2.60
C ALA A 128 -18.54 2.25 -1.09
N ASP A 129 -18.39 0.97 -0.75
CA ASP A 129 -18.40 0.46 0.62
C ASP A 129 -16.98 0.43 1.21
N LEU A 130 -16.51 1.57 1.70
CA LEU A 130 -15.13 1.71 2.20
C LEU A 130 -14.98 2.75 3.31
N TYR A 131 -13.85 2.67 4.03
CA TYR A 131 -13.37 3.76 4.87
C TYR A 131 -12.25 4.53 4.17
N LEU A 132 -12.36 5.85 4.17
CA LEU A 132 -11.28 6.74 3.76
C LEU A 132 -10.70 7.43 4.99
N TYR A 133 -9.39 7.29 5.20
CA TYR A 133 -8.65 8.03 6.21
C TYR A 133 -7.85 9.15 5.56
N VAL A 134 -8.03 10.36 6.07
CA VAL A 134 -7.24 11.54 5.71
C VAL A 134 -6.34 11.87 6.89
N ILE A 135 -5.04 11.93 6.64
CA ILE A 135 -4.02 12.11 7.67
C ILE A 135 -3.27 13.41 7.41
N GLU A 136 -3.43 14.36 8.29
CA GLU A 136 -2.76 15.65 8.21
C GLU A 136 -1.43 15.64 8.96
N GLY A 137 -0.42 16.29 8.40
CA GLY A 137 0.89 16.46 9.01
C GLY A 137 1.73 17.49 8.27
N GLU A 138 2.77 18.00 8.90
CA GLU A 138 3.66 18.99 8.29
C GLU A 138 4.65 18.35 7.32
N THR A 139 5.01 17.09 7.58
CA THR A 139 6.00 16.34 6.81
C THR A 139 5.50 14.95 6.46
N PRO A 140 6.03 14.30 5.41
CA PRO A 140 5.77 12.89 5.12
C PRO A 140 6.05 11.97 6.33
N TYR A 141 7.06 12.30 7.14
CA TYR A 141 7.37 11.56 8.37
C TYR A 141 6.23 11.62 9.39
N ASP A 142 5.62 12.79 9.59
CA ASP A 142 4.49 12.96 10.50
C ASP A 142 3.26 12.16 10.04
N ILE A 143 3.02 12.14 8.73
CA ILE A 143 1.96 11.36 8.12
C ILE A 143 2.16 9.87 8.41
N VAL A 144 3.33 9.32 8.10
CA VAL A 144 3.66 7.91 8.35
C VAL A 144 3.58 7.57 9.85
N LYS A 145 4.06 8.45 10.72
CA LYS A 145 3.97 8.28 12.17
C LYS A 145 2.52 8.22 12.66
N GLN A 146 1.64 9.04 12.09
CA GLN A 146 0.22 9.01 12.42
C GLN A 146 -0.48 7.78 11.82
N PHE A 147 -0.18 7.41 10.57
CA PHE A 147 -0.68 6.18 9.96
C PHE A 147 -0.37 4.95 10.81
N ARG A 148 0.86 4.83 11.32
CA ARG A 148 1.25 3.73 12.22
C ARG A 148 0.49 3.71 13.55
N LYS A 149 -0.15 4.78 13.98
CA LYS A 149 -1.03 4.75 15.15
C LYS A 149 -2.31 3.98 14.88
N ILE A 150 -2.84 4.06 13.67
CA ILE A 150 -4.07 3.35 13.29
C ILE A 150 -3.82 1.89 12.91
N ILE A 151 -2.74 1.59 12.18
CA ILE A 151 -2.43 0.23 11.74
C ILE A 151 -1.51 -0.55 12.70
N GLY A 152 -1.02 0.11 13.76
CA GLY A 152 -0.15 -0.52 14.74
C GLY A 152 1.32 -0.54 14.37
N ARG A 153 2.08 -1.32 15.15
CA ARG A 153 3.52 -1.48 14.97
C ARG A 153 3.81 -2.66 14.04
N SER A 154 4.82 -2.50 13.20
CA SER A 154 5.35 -3.62 12.41
C SER A 154 5.86 -4.72 13.34
N TYR A 155 5.56 -5.95 13.01
CA TYR A 155 6.18 -7.10 13.64
C TYR A 155 7.69 -7.09 13.35
N ILE A 156 8.48 -7.31 14.39
CA ILE A 156 9.93 -7.50 14.24
C ILE A 156 10.18 -8.99 14.31
N PRO A 157 10.52 -9.65 13.20
CA PRO A 157 10.73 -11.07 13.17
C PRO A 157 12.01 -11.47 13.93
N PRO A 158 12.17 -12.74 14.31
CA PRO A 158 13.39 -13.25 14.92
C PRO A 158 14.60 -13.11 13.97
N LYS A 159 15.80 -13.07 14.54
CA LYS A 159 17.04 -12.76 13.83
C LYS A 159 17.28 -13.61 12.58
N PHE A 160 16.92 -14.88 12.59
CA PHE A 160 17.12 -15.78 11.43
C PHE A 160 16.35 -15.31 10.18
N ALA A 161 15.22 -14.65 10.35
CA ALA A 161 14.42 -14.13 9.23
C ALA A 161 15.11 -13.00 8.44
N PHE A 162 16.19 -12.43 8.99
CA PHE A 162 17.05 -11.45 8.30
C PHE A 162 18.31 -12.10 7.70
N GLY A 163 18.44 -13.42 7.82
CA GLY A 163 19.56 -14.18 7.29
C GLY A 163 19.29 -14.70 5.87
N PHE A 164 20.12 -15.63 5.43
CA PHE A 164 20.00 -16.22 4.10
C PHE A 164 18.90 -17.28 4.07
N GLY A 165 17.92 -17.10 3.20
CA GLY A 165 16.85 -18.04 2.93
C GLY A 165 16.96 -18.65 1.54
N GLN A 166 16.93 -20.00 1.45
CA GLN A 166 16.80 -20.71 0.20
C GLN A 166 15.34 -21.01 -0.08
N SER A 167 14.81 -20.45 -1.15
CA SER A 167 13.45 -20.71 -1.62
C SER A 167 13.48 -21.25 -3.05
N ARG A 168 12.64 -22.23 -3.33
CA ARG A 168 12.36 -22.69 -4.70
C ARG A 168 10.97 -23.30 -4.79
N TRP A 169 10.38 -23.25 -5.95
CA TRP A 169 9.19 -24.04 -6.25
C TRP A 169 9.57 -25.51 -6.43
N GLY A 170 8.92 -26.43 -5.70
CA GLY A 170 9.09 -27.86 -5.86
C GLY A 170 9.76 -28.62 -4.69
N TYR A 171 9.80 -28.04 -3.49
CA TYR A 171 10.03 -28.84 -2.28
C TYR A 171 8.70 -29.49 -1.89
N THR A 172 8.55 -30.79 -2.18
CA THR A 172 7.27 -31.50 -2.01
C THR A 172 7.25 -32.39 -0.76
N THR A 173 8.42 -32.73 -0.21
CA THR A 173 8.56 -33.58 0.95
C THR A 173 9.49 -32.98 2.00
N ALA A 174 9.36 -33.41 3.25
CA ALA A 174 10.29 -33.02 4.32
C ALA A 174 11.76 -33.38 3.99
N ASP A 175 11.97 -34.44 3.22
CA ASP A 175 13.31 -34.87 2.83
C ASP A 175 13.92 -33.93 1.78
N ASP A 176 13.13 -33.33 0.92
CA ASP A 176 13.61 -32.29 0.01
C ASP A 176 14.17 -31.09 0.77
N PHE A 177 13.48 -30.63 1.82
CA PHE A 177 13.95 -29.55 2.69
C PHE A 177 15.24 -29.94 3.45
N ARG A 178 15.29 -31.16 4.04
CA ARG A 178 16.49 -31.64 4.73
C ARG A 178 17.67 -31.71 3.77
N LYS A 179 17.49 -32.32 2.59
CA LYS A 179 18.51 -32.42 1.56
C LYS A 179 19.05 -31.07 1.10
N ALA A 180 18.18 -30.07 0.97
CA ALA A 180 18.61 -28.72 0.65
C ALA A 180 19.46 -28.13 1.78
N ALA A 181 18.99 -28.18 3.03
CA ALA A 181 19.71 -27.66 4.19
C ALA A 181 21.07 -28.37 4.40
N ASP A 182 21.11 -29.69 4.28
CA ASP A 182 22.33 -30.49 4.42
C ASP A 182 23.34 -30.14 3.32
N GLY A 183 22.89 -30.01 2.07
CA GLY A 183 23.76 -29.62 0.96
C GLY A 183 24.45 -28.25 1.18
N TYR A 184 23.76 -27.27 1.75
CA TYR A 184 24.38 -25.99 2.13
C TYR A 184 25.43 -26.18 3.23
N ARG A 185 25.13 -26.98 4.27
CA ARG A 185 26.05 -27.25 5.38
C ARG A 185 27.29 -28.05 4.95
N GLU A 186 27.12 -29.08 4.15
CA GLU A 186 28.21 -29.89 3.58
C GLU A 186 29.19 -29.07 2.75
N ASN A 187 28.71 -28.05 2.08
CA ASN A 187 29.52 -27.11 1.29
C ASN A 187 29.98 -25.87 2.08
N ASN A 188 29.79 -25.83 3.41
CA ASN A 188 30.14 -24.73 4.29
C ASN A 188 29.51 -23.39 3.88
N ILE A 189 28.31 -23.41 3.33
CA ILE A 189 27.54 -22.22 2.96
C ILE A 189 26.54 -21.94 4.10
N PRO A 190 26.62 -20.78 4.76
CA PRO A 190 25.67 -20.42 5.81
C PRO A 190 24.24 -20.34 5.27
N ILE A 191 23.29 -20.87 6.04
CA ILE A 191 21.86 -20.81 5.72
C ILE A 191 21.06 -20.69 7.01
N ASP A 192 20.03 -19.86 7.00
CA ASP A 192 19.17 -19.58 8.15
C ASP A 192 17.78 -20.20 7.99
N MET A 193 17.30 -20.35 6.77
CA MET A 193 15.99 -20.98 6.48
C MET A 193 15.92 -21.58 5.08
N VAL A 194 15.01 -22.55 4.92
CA VAL A 194 14.65 -23.19 3.66
C VAL A 194 13.13 -23.09 3.49
#